data_a2e0d4490855b0b2c5da5778a022efae
#
_entry.id   a2e0d4490855b0b2c5da5778a022efae
#
_cell.length_a   1.000
_cell.length_b   1.000
_cell.length_c   1.000
_cell.angle_alpha   90.00
_cell.angle_beta   90.00
_cell.angle_gamma   90.00
#
_symmetry.space_group_name_H-M   'P 1'
#
loop_
_entity.id
_entity.type
_entity.pdbx_description
1 polymer ?
#
loop_
_entity_poly.entity_id
_entity_poly.type
_entity_poly.pdbx_seq_one_letter_code
_entity_poly.pdbx_strand_id
1 'polypeptide(L)'
;MKQYKIIPLILTFLTAGNVSAADLDTLKVVDVEEVLVIAAPKENRKLREQPTAVTLLSQQDMQAAQVNSIKNLTGLVPNMFIPDYGSRLTSAVYIRGIGSRINTPSVGLYVDNIPYIDKSAFDFDYSDIERIDVLRGPQGTLYGRNAMGGLIKIHTKSPFSYQGTDLRIGAGTHNAYNTSLTHYHRVSEHFAFSTGGFYDYEGGFFRNAALENKKTDKSQSAGGRFRGIYLPSENWKADLNVSYEYSDQGGYPYYYTGSVNPAAQSEEMKSYIGTISNNRESSYYRNLLNTGLNLEYQAQRFTLSAVTGYQFLKDRMFIDQDFTAKDIYTLEQKQRIHTLSEEIVMKSKGSSRWQWATGVFGFYQWLKTDAPVTFR
;
A
#
# COMPACT_ATOMS: atom_id res chain seq x y z
N MET A 1 -21.61 15.73 21.29
CA MET A 1 -21.61 15.00 19.99
C MET A 1 -21.66 13.50 20.30
N LYS A 2 -22.67 12.79 19.79
CA LYS A 2 -22.92 11.39 20.11
C LYS A 2 -21.83 10.48 19.52
N GLN A 3 -21.08 9.80 20.37
CA GLN A 3 -20.16 8.74 19.96
C GLN A 3 -20.99 7.51 19.59
N TYR A 4 -20.99 7.11 18.34
CA TYR A 4 -21.48 5.80 17.93
C TYR A 4 -20.41 4.77 18.24
N LYS A 5 -20.60 3.99 19.30
CA LYS A 5 -19.83 2.78 19.54
C LYS A 5 -20.32 1.73 18.54
N ILE A 6 -19.49 1.41 17.55
CA ILE A 6 -19.73 0.25 16.70
C ILE A 6 -19.38 -0.97 17.52
N ILE A 7 -20.41 -1.70 17.94
CA ILE A 7 -20.26 -3.02 18.56
C ILE A 7 -20.04 -4.00 17.42
N PRO A 8 -18.93 -4.77 17.41
CA PRO A 8 -18.75 -5.81 16.40
C PRO A 8 -19.77 -6.92 16.65
N LEU A 9 -20.66 -7.11 15.69
CA LEU A 9 -21.58 -8.24 15.65
C LEU A 9 -20.78 -9.49 15.28
N ILE A 10 -20.33 -10.24 16.27
CA ILE A 10 -19.72 -11.56 16.07
C ILE A 10 -20.86 -12.53 15.75
N LEU A 11 -21.00 -12.86 14.47
CA LEU A 11 -21.92 -13.89 14.02
C LEU A 11 -21.26 -15.25 14.23
N THR A 12 -21.66 -15.95 15.30
CA THR A 12 -21.23 -17.32 15.59
C THR A 12 -21.91 -18.29 14.62
N PHE A 13 -21.19 -18.73 13.60
CA PHE A 13 -21.50 -19.95 12.87
C PHE A 13 -20.55 -21.06 13.31
N LEU A 14 -20.94 -21.78 14.37
CA LEU A 14 -20.37 -23.11 14.71
C LEU A 14 -21.18 -24.16 13.96
N THR A 15 -20.73 -24.57 12.79
CA THR A 15 -21.07 -25.89 12.26
C THR A 15 -19.84 -26.77 12.42
N ALA A 16 -19.96 -27.75 13.32
CA ALA A 16 -18.96 -28.79 13.49
C ALA A 16 -18.90 -29.67 12.22
N GLY A 17 -17.99 -29.35 11.33
CA GLY A 17 -17.56 -30.23 10.25
C GLY A 17 -16.33 -31.00 10.71
N ASN A 18 -16.36 -32.32 10.63
CA ASN A 18 -15.23 -33.20 10.93
C ASN A 18 -14.01 -32.77 10.11
N VAL A 19 -13.02 -32.19 10.77
CA VAL A 19 -11.70 -31.96 10.20
C VAL A 19 -10.97 -33.30 10.27
N SER A 20 -10.96 -34.02 9.17
CA SER A 20 -10.05 -35.14 8.98
C SER A 20 -8.64 -34.59 8.89
N ALA A 21 -7.77 -34.99 9.81
CA ALA A 21 -6.35 -34.68 9.71
C ALA A 21 -5.81 -35.40 8.46
N ALA A 22 -5.71 -34.68 7.36
CA ALA A 22 -5.00 -35.12 6.17
C ALA A 22 -3.51 -34.77 6.30
N ASP A 23 -2.72 -35.79 6.10
CA ASP A 23 -1.28 -35.92 6.13
C ASP A 23 -0.48 -34.60 5.98
N LEU A 24 0.27 -34.30 7.05
CA LEU A 24 1.42 -33.40 7.09
C LEU A 24 2.63 -34.10 6.41
N ASP A 25 2.52 -34.39 5.14
CA ASP A 25 3.71 -34.81 4.41
C ASP A 25 3.73 -34.22 2.99
N THR A 26 4.87 -33.64 2.68
CA THR A 26 5.27 -32.89 1.50
C THR A 26 5.01 -31.38 1.54
N LEU A 27 5.79 -30.67 2.38
CA LEU A 27 6.32 -29.38 1.98
C LEU A 27 7.11 -29.64 0.68
N LYS A 28 6.45 -29.52 -0.48
CA LYS A 28 7.16 -29.30 -1.73
C LYS A 28 7.89 -27.98 -1.51
N VAL A 29 9.19 -28.08 -1.27
CA VAL A 29 10.11 -26.96 -1.47
C VAL A 29 9.89 -26.56 -2.93
N VAL A 30 9.09 -25.53 -3.16
CA VAL A 30 9.00 -24.91 -4.47
C VAL A 30 10.35 -24.25 -4.64
N ASP A 31 11.16 -24.87 -5.48
CA ASP A 31 12.48 -24.36 -5.83
C ASP A 31 12.27 -22.93 -6.33
N VAL A 32 12.89 -21.96 -5.65
CA VAL A 32 12.74 -20.51 -5.95
C VAL A 32 13.24 -20.20 -7.38
N GLU A 33 13.92 -21.15 -8.01
CA GLU A 33 14.40 -21.05 -9.39
C GLU A 33 13.29 -21.19 -10.45
N GLU A 34 12.13 -21.70 -10.11
CA GLU A 34 11.03 -21.94 -11.04
C GLU A 34 9.80 -21.06 -10.81
N VAL A 35 9.93 -19.98 -10.05
CA VAL A 35 8.92 -18.92 -10.08
C VAL A 35 8.94 -18.34 -11.48
N LEU A 36 8.02 -18.80 -12.30
CA LEU A 36 7.75 -18.24 -13.61
C LEU A 36 7.41 -16.76 -13.39
N VAL A 37 8.44 -15.91 -13.51
CA VAL A 37 8.26 -14.46 -13.42
C VAL A 37 7.36 -14.15 -14.58
N ILE A 38 6.07 -13.97 -14.30
CA ILE A 38 5.12 -13.48 -15.28
C ILE A 38 5.66 -12.12 -15.69
N ALA A 39 6.22 -12.08 -16.89
CA ALA A 39 6.80 -10.83 -17.39
C ALA A 39 5.73 -9.75 -17.33
N ALA A 40 6.03 -8.64 -16.70
CA ALA A 40 5.16 -7.49 -16.72
C ALA A 40 4.83 -7.15 -18.19
N PRO A 41 3.68 -6.56 -18.50
CA PRO A 41 3.28 -6.24 -19.88
C PRO A 41 4.38 -5.57 -20.70
N LYS A 42 5.22 -4.79 -20.03
CA LYS A 42 6.32 -4.01 -20.63
C LYS A 42 7.65 -4.75 -20.78
N GLU A 43 7.83 -5.92 -20.13
CA GLU A 43 9.13 -6.57 -20.06
C GLU A 43 9.17 -7.82 -20.94
N ASN A 44 10.16 -7.91 -21.81
CA ASN A 44 10.42 -9.07 -22.68
C ASN A 44 11.48 -10.03 -22.11
N ARG A 45 12.10 -9.68 -20.98
CA ARG A 45 13.18 -10.45 -20.35
C ARG A 45 12.75 -10.96 -18.99
N LYS A 46 13.26 -12.11 -18.61
CA LYS A 46 13.14 -12.61 -17.24
C LYS A 46 13.79 -11.60 -16.29
N LEU A 47 13.23 -11.45 -15.09
CA LEU A 47 13.71 -10.47 -14.11
C LEU A 47 15.21 -10.65 -13.82
N ARG A 48 15.71 -11.90 -13.75
CA ARG A 48 17.13 -12.23 -13.55
C ARG A 48 18.05 -11.80 -14.72
N GLU A 49 17.49 -11.56 -15.89
CA GLU A 49 18.23 -11.16 -17.11
C GLU A 49 18.25 -9.63 -17.29
N GLN A 50 17.57 -8.92 -16.42
CA GLN A 50 17.54 -7.45 -16.47
C GLN A 50 18.83 -6.88 -15.84
N PRO A 51 19.44 -5.84 -16.45
CA PRO A 51 20.63 -5.19 -15.93
C PRO A 51 20.32 -4.28 -14.72
N THR A 52 19.29 -4.61 -13.93
CA THR A 52 18.82 -3.81 -12.80
C THR A 52 18.93 -4.63 -11.53
N ALA A 53 19.43 -4.01 -10.46
CA ALA A 53 19.45 -4.65 -9.16
C ALA A 53 18.02 -4.82 -8.64
N VAL A 54 17.60 -6.07 -8.41
CA VAL A 54 16.27 -6.41 -7.96
C VAL A 54 16.34 -7.11 -6.61
N THR A 55 15.38 -6.80 -5.74
CA THR A 55 15.10 -7.56 -4.52
C THR A 55 13.71 -8.17 -4.67
N LEU A 56 13.63 -9.48 -4.51
CA LEU A 56 12.38 -10.24 -4.49
C LEU A 56 12.07 -10.59 -3.05
N LEU A 57 10.86 -10.31 -2.60
CA LEU A 57 10.34 -10.71 -1.30
C LEU A 57 9.17 -11.64 -1.54
N SER A 58 9.33 -12.90 -1.18
CA SER A 58 8.28 -13.90 -1.24
C SER A 58 7.25 -13.69 -0.11
N GLN A 59 6.12 -14.37 -0.20
CA GLN A 59 5.14 -14.37 0.89
C GLN A 59 5.75 -14.88 2.19
N GLN A 60 6.63 -15.88 2.14
CA GLN A 60 7.33 -16.41 3.32
C GLN A 60 8.24 -15.37 3.96
N ASP A 61 9.02 -14.62 3.15
CA ASP A 61 9.88 -13.55 3.65
C ASP A 61 9.05 -12.45 4.34
N MET A 62 7.94 -12.06 3.73
CA MET A 62 7.05 -11.04 4.28
C MET A 62 6.39 -11.48 5.59
N GLN A 63 5.97 -12.76 5.67
CA GLN A 63 5.39 -13.32 6.90
C GLN A 63 6.44 -13.44 8.01
N ALA A 64 7.64 -13.94 7.71
CA ALA A 64 8.73 -14.07 8.67
C ALA A 64 9.18 -12.71 9.22
N ALA A 65 9.17 -11.68 8.39
CA ALA A 65 9.50 -10.31 8.76
C ALA A 65 8.30 -9.48 9.24
N GLN A 66 7.11 -10.07 9.34
CA GLN A 66 5.87 -9.40 9.75
C GLN A 66 5.59 -8.11 8.96
N VAL A 67 5.75 -8.16 7.63
CA VAL A 67 5.49 -7.02 6.74
C VAL A 67 3.97 -6.81 6.66
N ASN A 68 3.51 -5.72 7.23
CA ASN A 68 2.11 -5.27 7.21
C ASN A 68 1.94 -3.86 6.63
N SER A 69 3.05 -3.20 6.31
CA SER A 69 3.10 -1.87 5.70
C SER A 69 4.30 -1.77 4.76
N ILE A 70 4.19 -0.91 3.75
CA ILE A 70 5.32 -0.59 2.86
C ILE A 70 6.55 -0.08 3.63
N LYS A 71 6.37 0.55 4.77
CA LYS A 71 7.45 1.06 5.62
C LYS A 71 8.38 -0.03 6.14
N ASN A 72 7.85 -1.24 6.36
CA ASN A 72 8.65 -2.40 6.81
C ASN A 72 9.70 -2.83 5.78
N LEU A 73 9.51 -2.48 4.50
CA LEU A 73 10.49 -2.79 3.44
C LEU A 73 11.84 -2.10 3.65
N THR A 74 11.90 -1.02 4.41
CA THR A 74 13.16 -0.32 4.75
C THR A 74 14.21 -1.25 5.35
N GLY A 75 13.80 -2.18 6.21
CA GLY A 75 14.72 -3.14 6.84
C GLY A 75 15.10 -4.34 5.97
N LEU A 76 14.38 -4.58 4.88
CA LEU A 76 14.50 -5.79 4.06
C LEU A 76 15.17 -5.53 2.71
N VAL A 77 15.00 -4.33 2.17
CA VAL A 77 15.51 -3.97 0.85
C VAL A 77 16.75 -3.11 0.96
N PRO A 78 17.92 -3.56 0.48
CA PRO A 78 19.14 -2.77 0.52
C PRO A 78 19.00 -1.42 -0.19
N ASN A 79 19.55 -0.36 0.40
CA ASN A 79 19.51 1.02 -0.13
C ASN A 79 18.09 1.59 -0.34
N MET A 80 17.10 1.05 0.36
CA MET A 80 15.75 1.59 0.41
C MET A 80 15.50 2.20 1.79
N PHE A 81 14.85 3.35 1.81
CA PHE A 81 14.48 4.05 3.03
C PHE A 81 13.10 4.66 2.89
N ILE A 82 12.22 4.35 3.82
CA ILE A 82 10.87 4.92 3.91
C ILE A 82 10.72 5.47 5.33
N PRO A 83 10.89 6.79 5.52
CA PRO A 83 10.74 7.38 6.84
C PRO A 83 9.28 7.31 7.30
N ASP A 84 9.10 7.05 8.59
CA ASP A 84 7.81 7.16 9.23
C ASP A 84 7.64 8.56 9.83
N TYR A 85 6.66 9.30 9.34
CA TYR A 85 6.31 10.62 9.85
C TYR A 85 5.07 10.59 10.76
N GLY A 86 4.71 9.42 11.27
CA GLY A 86 3.57 9.24 12.17
C GLY A 86 2.21 9.25 11.48
N SER A 87 2.17 9.19 10.15
CA SER A 87 0.93 9.15 9.38
C SER A 87 1.13 8.49 8.01
N ARG A 88 0.07 7.91 7.46
CA ARG A 88 0.05 7.36 6.09
C ARG A 88 0.17 8.43 5.01
N LEU A 89 -0.13 9.69 5.31
CA LEU A 89 -0.05 10.80 4.35
C LEU A 89 1.35 11.00 3.75
N THR A 90 2.41 10.67 4.48
CA THR A 90 3.77 11.05 4.16
C THR A 90 4.69 9.88 3.84
N SER A 91 4.18 8.87 3.15
CA SER A 91 4.99 7.72 2.73
C SER A 91 5.94 8.11 1.59
N ALA A 92 7.02 8.81 1.90
CA ALA A 92 8.08 9.12 0.95
C ALA A 92 9.00 7.91 0.81
N VAL A 93 9.18 7.41 -0.42
CA VAL A 93 10.06 6.28 -0.71
C VAL A 93 11.35 6.78 -1.32
N TYR A 94 12.48 6.36 -0.75
CA TYR A 94 13.83 6.65 -1.25
C TYR A 94 14.51 5.35 -1.64
N ILE A 95 15.09 5.31 -2.84
CA ILE A 95 15.96 4.22 -3.29
C ILE A 95 17.29 4.84 -3.72
N ARG A 96 18.41 4.38 -3.14
CA ARG A 96 19.76 4.94 -3.37
C ARG A 96 19.81 6.47 -3.17
N GLY A 97 19.07 6.98 -2.20
CA GLY A 97 18.96 8.41 -1.91
C GLY A 97 18.04 9.20 -2.84
N ILE A 98 17.53 8.61 -3.91
CA ILE A 98 16.59 9.25 -4.84
C ILE A 98 15.17 9.05 -4.32
N GLY A 99 14.53 10.12 -3.92
CA GLY A 99 13.17 10.13 -3.38
C GLY A 99 12.57 11.54 -3.39
N SER A 100 11.30 11.66 -3.04
CA SER A 100 10.62 12.95 -2.94
C SER A 100 9.64 12.96 -1.77
N ARG A 101 9.87 13.84 -0.82
CA ARG A 101 8.95 14.08 0.30
C ARG A 101 7.76 14.93 -0.13
N ILE A 102 7.97 15.88 -1.01
CA ILE A 102 6.98 16.84 -1.50
C ILE A 102 6.69 16.53 -2.96
N ASN A 103 5.49 16.79 -3.42
CA ASN A 103 5.04 16.56 -4.78
C ASN A 103 4.98 15.07 -5.18
N THR A 104 5.25 14.80 -6.43
CA THR A 104 5.15 13.45 -7.03
C THR A 104 6.25 12.53 -6.53
N PRO A 105 5.95 11.24 -6.29
CA PRO A 105 6.96 10.28 -5.89
C PRO A 105 8.03 10.08 -6.97
N SER A 106 9.26 9.78 -6.55
CA SER A 106 10.37 9.44 -7.44
C SER A 106 10.52 7.93 -7.64
N VAL A 107 9.82 7.15 -6.84
CA VAL A 107 9.74 5.69 -6.91
C VAL A 107 8.30 5.33 -7.24
N GLY A 108 8.09 4.52 -8.27
CA GLY A 108 6.77 4.09 -8.71
C GLY A 108 6.27 2.90 -7.91
N LEU A 109 4.96 2.83 -7.72
CA LEU A 109 4.28 1.66 -7.16
C LEU A 109 3.29 1.13 -8.18
N TYR A 110 3.33 -0.18 -8.39
CA TYR A 110 2.40 -0.94 -9.23
C TYR A 110 1.83 -2.10 -8.44
N VAL A 111 0.52 -2.26 -8.45
CA VAL A 111 -0.18 -3.41 -7.87
C VAL A 111 -0.88 -4.15 -8.99
N ASP A 112 -0.51 -5.40 -9.24
CA ASP A 112 -1.01 -6.21 -10.37
C ASP A 112 -0.99 -5.47 -11.71
N ASN A 113 0.11 -4.78 -12.00
CA ASN A 113 0.37 -3.91 -13.16
C ASN A 113 -0.40 -2.57 -13.17
N ILE A 114 -1.25 -2.29 -12.21
CA ILE A 114 -1.99 -1.03 -12.09
C ILE A 114 -1.10 0.01 -11.42
N PRO A 115 -0.82 1.16 -12.04
CA PRO A 115 0.02 2.19 -11.43
C PRO A 115 -0.71 2.94 -10.32
N TYR A 116 -0.06 3.06 -9.16
CA TYR A 116 -0.48 3.95 -8.07
C TYR A 116 0.27 5.27 -8.22
N ILE A 117 -0.44 6.31 -8.63
CA ILE A 117 0.17 7.57 -9.04
C ILE A 117 0.50 8.46 -7.84
N ASP A 118 -0.37 8.48 -6.85
CA ASP A 118 -0.21 9.33 -5.66
C ASP A 118 0.47 8.55 -4.52
N LYS A 119 1.47 9.15 -3.89
CA LYS A 119 2.21 8.54 -2.78
C LYS A 119 1.35 8.29 -1.54
N SER A 120 0.28 9.07 -1.33
CA SER A 120 -0.64 8.87 -0.20
C SER A 120 -1.44 7.57 -0.32
N ALA A 121 -1.40 6.92 -1.49
CA ALA A 121 -1.99 5.62 -1.75
C ALA A 121 -1.01 4.44 -1.59
N PHE A 122 0.27 4.68 -1.26
CA PHE A 122 1.30 3.64 -1.23
C PHE A 122 1.23 2.75 0.02
N ASP A 123 0.69 3.25 1.11
CA ASP A 123 0.52 2.50 2.35
C ASP A 123 -0.93 2.02 2.47
N PHE A 124 -1.16 0.73 2.27
CA PHE A 124 -2.44 0.04 2.32
C PHE A 124 -2.27 -1.35 2.94
N ASP A 125 -3.33 -2.15 3.07
CA ASP A 125 -3.25 -3.51 3.61
C ASP A 125 -2.47 -4.45 2.69
N TYR A 126 -1.59 -5.27 3.29
CA TYR A 126 -0.66 -6.18 2.63
C TYR A 126 -1.00 -7.67 2.86
N SER A 127 -2.21 -7.99 3.26
CA SER A 127 -2.59 -9.34 3.70
C SER A 127 -2.64 -10.41 2.61
N ASP A 128 -2.94 -10.04 1.36
CA ASP A 128 -3.13 -10.98 0.23
C ASP A 128 -1.98 -10.98 -0.79
N ILE A 129 -0.83 -10.41 -0.42
CA ILE A 129 0.31 -10.29 -1.31
C ILE A 129 1.03 -11.63 -1.44
N GLU A 130 1.30 -12.03 -2.68
CA GLU A 130 2.12 -13.18 -3.03
C GLU A 130 3.60 -12.82 -3.05
N ARG A 131 3.94 -11.68 -3.70
CA ARG A 131 5.31 -11.26 -3.92
C ARG A 131 5.44 -9.75 -4.06
N ILE A 132 6.56 -9.22 -3.60
CA ILE A 132 6.98 -7.83 -3.85
C ILE A 132 8.31 -7.84 -4.59
N ASP A 133 8.37 -7.17 -5.74
CA ASP A 133 9.59 -6.97 -6.52
C ASP A 133 10.02 -5.51 -6.39
N VAL A 134 11.22 -5.26 -5.89
CA VAL A 134 11.79 -3.91 -5.80
C VAL A 134 12.94 -3.77 -6.80
N LEU A 135 12.71 -3.01 -7.86
CA LEU A 135 13.70 -2.67 -8.87
C LEU A 135 14.43 -1.40 -8.43
N ARG A 136 15.73 -1.51 -8.15
CA ARG A 136 16.54 -0.43 -7.60
C ARG A 136 17.37 0.23 -8.69
N GLY A 137 16.91 1.39 -9.15
CA GLY A 137 17.53 2.19 -10.22
C GLY A 137 16.51 2.70 -11.22
N PRO A 138 16.91 3.63 -12.09
CA PRO A 138 16.02 4.27 -13.04
C PRO A 138 15.31 3.29 -13.97
N GLN A 139 14.00 3.41 -14.08
CA GLN A 139 13.13 2.60 -14.95
C GLN A 139 12.26 3.48 -15.88
N GLY A 140 12.64 4.75 -16.06
CA GLY A 140 11.85 5.74 -16.77
C GLY A 140 11.56 5.41 -18.24
N THR A 141 12.44 4.64 -18.90
CA THR A 141 12.26 4.25 -20.30
C THR A 141 11.06 3.35 -20.54
N LEU A 142 10.73 2.46 -19.58
CA LEU A 142 9.61 1.54 -19.69
C LEU A 142 8.39 1.98 -18.88
N TYR A 143 8.63 2.64 -17.74
CA TYR A 143 7.58 2.98 -16.79
C TYR A 143 7.28 4.48 -16.72
N GLY A 144 8.06 5.31 -17.42
CA GLY A 144 7.83 6.73 -17.56
C GLY A 144 7.91 7.47 -16.22
N ARG A 145 6.79 8.02 -15.78
CA ARG A 145 6.68 8.83 -14.55
C ARG A 145 6.97 8.01 -13.28
N ASN A 146 7.47 8.71 -12.25
CA ASN A 146 7.71 8.17 -10.90
C ASN A 146 8.72 7.01 -10.86
N ALA A 147 9.58 6.86 -11.86
CA ALA A 147 10.49 5.73 -12.00
C ALA A 147 11.97 6.15 -12.02
N MET A 148 12.32 7.28 -11.40
CA MET A 148 13.69 7.79 -11.34
C MET A 148 14.57 7.04 -10.35
N GLY A 149 14.03 6.74 -9.15
CA GLY A 149 14.74 5.99 -8.10
C GLY A 149 14.59 4.49 -8.24
N GLY A 150 13.48 4.04 -8.78
CA GLY A 150 13.15 2.64 -8.93
C GLY A 150 11.65 2.38 -8.99
N LEU A 151 11.29 1.10 -8.88
CA LEU A 151 9.90 0.64 -8.87
C LEU A 151 9.68 -0.37 -7.76
N ILE A 152 8.49 -0.35 -7.19
CA ILE A 152 7.94 -1.39 -6.33
C ILE A 152 6.78 -2.02 -7.08
N LYS A 153 6.85 -3.32 -7.32
CA LYS A 153 5.78 -4.09 -7.93
C LYS A 153 5.22 -5.06 -6.90
N ILE A 154 3.95 -5.00 -6.68
CA ILE A 154 3.22 -5.86 -5.77
C ILE A 154 2.35 -6.80 -6.60
N HIS A 155 2.46 -8.09 -6.32
CA HIS A 155 1.68 -9.13 -6.96
C HIS A 155 0.79 -9.77 -5.90
N THR A 156 -0.52 -9.77 -6.13
CA THR A 156 -1.47 -10.46 -5.26
C THR A 156 -1.65 -11.90 -5.73
N LYS A 157 -2.11 -12.78 -4.84
CA LYS A 157 -2.35 -14.19 -5.17
C LYS A 157 -3.38 -14.33 -6.28
N SER A 158 -3.08 -15.17 -7.25
CA SER A 158 -4.02 -15.47 -8.32
C SER A 158 -5.07 -16.51 -7.88
N PRO A 159 -6.37 -16.24 -8.04
CA PRO A 159 -7.43 -17.21 -7.73
C PRO A 159 -7.47 -18.41 -8.69
N PHE A 160 -6.69 -18.42 -9.78
CA PHE A 160 -6.51 -19.61 -10.62
C PHE A 160 -5.45 -20.56 -10.08
N SER A 161 -4.37 -20.02 -9.51
CA SER A 161 -3.26 -20.84 -9.00
C SER A 161 -3.41 -21.21 -7.53
N TYR A 162 -4.12 -20.40 -6.75
CA TYR A 162 -4.37 -20.63 -5.32
C TYR A 162 -5.87 -20.73 -5.05
N GLN A 163 -6.27 -21.76 -4.27
CA GLN A 163 -7.65 -22.03 -3.88
C GLN A 163 -7.70 -22.17 -2.36
N GLY A 164 -8.78 -21.70 -1.76
CA GLY A 164 -8.98 -21.83 -0.31
C GLY A 164 -9.30 -20.51 0.38
N THR A 165 -9.16 -20.52 1.69
CA THR A 165 -9.44 -19.36 2.54
C THR A 165 -8.26 -19.09 3.45
N ASP A 166 -7.70 -17.89 3.34
CA ASP A 166 -6.67 -17.40 4.23
C ASP A 166 -7.31 -16.60 5.36
N LEU A 167 -7.12 -17.06 6.58
CA LEU A 167 -7.52 -16.34 7.80
C LEU A 167 -6.26 -15.97 8.57
N ARG A 168 -6.13 -14.71 8.93
CA ARG A 168 -5.09 -14.22 9.85
C ARG A 168 -5.74 -13.52 11.01
N ILE A 169 -5.28 -13.83 12.21
CA ILE A 169 -5.69 -13.16 13.45
C ILE A 169 -4.40 -12.91 14.22
N GLY A 170 -4.17 -11.68 14.60
CA GLY A 170 -3.03 -11.29 15.40
C GLY A 170 -3.43 -10.40 16.56
N ALA A 171 -2.70 -10.52 17.65
CA ALA A 171 -2.80 -9.64 18.80
C ALA A 171 -1.40 -9.30 19.31
N GLY A 172 -1.21 -8.07 19.73
CA GLY A 172 0.07 -7.56 20.18
C GLY A 172 -0.04 -6.67 21.41
N THR A 173 1.09 -6.23 21.89
CA THR A 173 1.19 -5.23 22.97
C THR A 173 0.50 -3.93 22.56
N HIS A 174 0.21 -3.07 23.53
CA HIS A 174 -0.46 -1.77 23.30
C HIS A 174 -1.83 -1.86 22.64
N ASN A 175 -2.55 -2.98 22.88
CA ASN A 175 -3.86 -3.26 22.29
C ASN A 175 -3.82 -3.26 20.75
N ALA A 176 -2.80 -3.87 20.17
CA ALA A 176 -2.75 -4.09 18.74
C ALA A 176 -3.55 -5.34 18.37
N TYR A 177 -4.43 -5.22 17.38
CA TYR A 177 -5.24 -6.32 16.84
C TYR A 177 -5.25 -6.21 15.33
N ASN A 178 -5.02 -7.33 14.67
CA ASN A 178 -5.19 -7.42 13.23
C ASN A 178 -5.97 -8.67 12.85
N THR A 179 -6.82 -8.55 11.86
CA THR A 179 -7.54 -9.68 11.29
C THR A 179 -7.74 -9.48 9.82
N SER A 180 -7.54 -10.52 9.05
CA SER A 180 -7.88 -10.54 7.63
C SER A 180 -8.42 -11.90 7.22
N LEU A 181 -9.37 -11.87 6.29
CA LEU A 181 -9.99 -13.05 5.70
C LEU A 181 -10.04 -12.84 4.19
N THR A 182 -9.46 -13.76 3.42
CA THR A 182 -9.55 -13.74 1.95
C THR A 182 -9.89 -15.13 1.45
N HIS A 183 -10.93 -15.23 0.64
CA HIS A 183 -11.36 -16.45 0.00
C HIS A 183 -11.02 -16.43 -1.49
N TYR A 184 -10.45 -17.52 -1.99
CA TYR A 184 -10.03 -17.72 -3.38
C TYR A 184 -10.80 -18.90 -3.95
N HIS A 185 -11.49 -18.69 -5.05
CA HIS A 185 -12.32 -19.71 -5.66
C HIS A 185 -12.22 -19.72 -7.17
N ARG A 186 -11.94 -20.88 -7.74
CA ARG A 186 -12.02 -21.13 -9.17
C ARG A 186 -13.39 -21.74 -9.48
N VAL A 187 -14.24 -20.94 -10.11
CA VAL A 187 -15.61 -21.35 -10.46
C VAL A 187 -15.62 -22.27 -11.66
N SER A 188 -14.75 -22.04 -12.64
CA SER A 188 -14.62 -22.82 -13.86
C SER A 188 -13.21 -22.69 -14.44
N GLU A 189 -12.97 -23.33 -15.60
CA GLU A 189 -11.73 -23.15 -16.37
C GLU A 189 -11.58 -21.71 -16.90
N HIS A 190 -12.69 -20.99 -17.01
CA HIS A 190 -12.74 -19.67 -17.59
C HIS A 190 -12.88 -18.53 -16.54
N PHE A 191 -13.27 -18.84 -15.30
CA PHE A 191 -13.50 -17.81 -14.29
C PHE A 191 -13.05 -18.23 -12.90
N ALA A 192 -12.28 -17.34 -12.29
CA ALA A 192 -11.88 -17.45 -10.89
C ALA A 192 -11.95 -16.07 -10.22
N PHE A 193 -12.22 -16.05 -8.92
CA PHE A 193 -12.24 -14.81 -8.14
C PHE A 193 -11.62 -14.98 -6.77
N SER A 194 -11.17 -13.88 -6.20
CA SER A 194 -10.90 -13.75 -4.77
C SER A 194 -11.67 -12.57 -4.19
N THR A 195 -12.08 -12.71 -2.94
CA THR A 195 -12.73 -11.66 -2.18
C THR A 195 -12.27 -11.73 -0.73
N GLY A 196 -12.03 -10.58 -0.14
CA GLY A 196 -11.54 -10.54 1.23
C GLY A 196 -11.76 -9.19 1.90
N GLY A 197 -11.49 -9.18 3.20
CA GLY A 197 -11.55 -7.97 4.00
C GLY A 197 -10.58 -8.07 5.17
N PHE A 198 -10.28 -6.92 5.74
CA PHE A 198 -9.37 -6.80 6.87
C PHE A 198 -9.84 -5.73 7.86
N TYR A 199 -9.36 -5.87 9.08
CA TYR A 199 -9.47 -4.86 10.13
C TYR A 199 -8.20 -4.85 10.97
N ASP A 200 -7.60 -3.68 11.11
CA ASP A 200 -6.43 -3.44 11.94
C ASP A 200 -6.75 -2.36 12.97
N TYR A 201 -6.27 -2.57 14.18
CA TYR A 201 -6.38 -1.61 15.28
C TYR A 201 -5.08 -1.58 16.07
N GLU A 202 -4.60 -0.38 16.37
CA GLU A 202 -3.47 -0.12 17.25
C GLU A 202 -3.88 0.88 18.32
N GLY A 203 -3.75 0.49 19.58
CA GLY A 203 -4.14 1.33 20.72
C GLY A 203 -3.20 2.49 21.02
N GLY A 204 -2.10 2.62 20.27
CA GLY A 204 -1.09 3.66 20.38
C GLY A 204 -0.10 3.45 21.52
N PHE A 205 1.02 4.12 21.40
CA PHE A 205 2.15 4.05 22.34
C PHE A 205 2.45 5.39 23.01
N PHE A 206 2.47 6.47 22.24
CA PHE A 206 2.87 7.80 22.69
C PHE A 206 1.76 8.49 23.49
N ARG A 207 2.16 9.16 24.58
CA ARG A 207 1.23 9.86 25.47
C ARG A 207 1.42 11.36 25.36
N ASN A 208 0.31 12.09 25.38
CA ASN A 208 0.28 13.54 25.37
C ASN A 208 0.08 14.06 26.79
N ALA A 209 1.07 14.81 27.28
CA ALA A 209 1.05 15.35 28.65
C ALA A 209 -0.02 16.42 28.87
N ALA A 210 -0.36 17.21 27.84
CA ALA A 210 -1.39 18.25 27.92
C ALA A 210 -2.82 17.69 27.86
N LEU A 211 -3.00 16.46 27.36
CA LEU A 211 -4.29 15.80 27.21
C LEU A 211 -4.42 14.60 28.17
N GLU A 212 -4.19 14.83 29.46
CA GLU A 212 -4.34 13.81 30.52
C GLU A 212 -3.63 12.48 30.23
N ASN A 213 -2.44 12.54 29.60
CA ASN A 213 -1.69 11.36 29.15
C ASN A 213 -2.43 10.46 28.15
N LYS A 214 -3.37 11.00 27.39
CA LYS A 214 -4.06 10.29 26.32
C LYS A 214 -3.08 9.85 25.24
N LYS A 215 -3.29 8.66 24.70
CA LYS A 215 -2.49 8.15 23.60
C LYS A 215 -2.84 8.86 22.30
N THR A 216 -1.82 9.35 21.58
CA THR A 216 -1.99 10.19 20.39
C THR A 216 -1.97 9.43 19.08
N ASP A 217 -1.23 8.33 19.02
CA ASP A 217 -0.89 7.56 17.83
C ASP A 217 -1.75 6.32 17.61
N LYS A 218 -2.91 6.24 18.30
CA LYS A 218 -3.85 5.14 18.05
C LYS A 218 -4.37 5.20 16.60
N SER A 219 -4.51 4.04 15.98
CA SER A 219 -4.98 3.94 14.61
C SER A 219 -5.94 2.79 14.42
N GLN A 220 -6.81 2.91 13.43
CA GLN A 220 -7.64 1.82 12.93
C GLN A 220 -7.78 1.92 11.41
N SER A 221 -7.83 0.77 10.77
CA SER A 221 -8.13 0.67 9.35
C SER A 221 -9.01 -0.54 9.07
N ALA A 222 -9.85 -0.41 8.06
CA ALA A 222 -10.70 -1.49 7.59
C ALA A 222 -10.88 -1.37 6.08
N GLY A 223 -11.01 -2.51 5.42
CA GLY A 223 -11.18 -2.49 3.97
C GLY A 223 -11.59 -3.83 3.42
N GLY A 224 -11.76 -3.84 2.10
CA GLY A 224 -12.09 -5.04 1.35
C GLY A 224 -11.52 -5.01 -0.04
N ARG A 225 -11.37 -6.20 -0.61
CA ARG A 225 -10.83 -6.42 -1.96
C ARG A 225 -11.65 -7.43 -2.71
N PHE A 226 -11.65 -7.24 -4.02
CA PHE A 226 -12.18 -8.19 -4.98
C PHE A 226 -11.23 -8.26 -6.18
N ARG A 227 -10.90 -9.46 -6.61
CA ARG A 227 -10.21 -9.71 -7.89
C ARG A 227 -10.98 -10.77 -8.66
N GLY A 228 -11.31 -10.49 -9.90
CA GLY A 228 -11.96 -11.43 -10.80
C GLY A 228 -11.13 -11.60 -12.07
N ILE A 229 -10.79 -12.83 -12.41
CA ILE A 229 -10.06 -13.17 -13.64
C ILE A 229 -10.97 -13.97 -14.54
N TYR A 230 -11.15 -13.50 -15.76
CA TYR A 230 -11.97 -14.13 -16.78
C TYR A 230 -11.16 -14.44 -18.03
N LEU A 231 -11.22 -15.68 -18.48
CA LEU A 231 -10.54 -16.23 -19.65
C LEU A 231 -11.60 -16.62 -20.70
N PRO A 232 -12.13 -15.67 -21.50
CA PRO A 232 -13.18 -15.98 -22.49
C PRO A 232 -12.70 -16.95 -23.58
N SER A 233 -11.41 -17.01 -23.82
CA SER A 233 -10.75 -17.97 -24.72
C SER A 233 -9.29 -18.13 -24.32
N GLU A 234 -8.57 -19.07 -24.97
CA GLU A 234 -7.13 -19.28 -24.72
C GLU A 234 -6.26 -18.05 -25.00
N ASN A 235 -6.76 -17.13 -25.84
CA ASN A 235 -6.02 -15.95 -26.25
C ASN A 235 -6.39 -14.67 -25.46
N TRP A 236 -7.48 -14.68 -24.70
CA TRP A 236 -7.96 -13.52 -24.00
C TRP A 236 -7.97 -13.69 -22.48
N LYS A 237 -7.53 -12.67 -21.79
CA LYS A 237 -7.61 -12.56 -20.35
C LYS A 237 -8.15 -11.19 -19.98
N ALA A 238 -9.11 -11.15 -19.06
CA ALA A 238 -9.55 -9.96 -18.35
C ALA A 238 -9.32 -10.17 -16.85
N ASP A 239 -8.68 -9.21 -16.18
CA ASP A 239 -8.33 -9.27 -14.77
C ASP A 239 -8.76 -7.96 -14.11
N LEU A 240 -9.85 -8.02 -13.36
CA LEU A 240 -10.45 -6.88 -12.66
C LEU A 240 -10.03 -6.92 -11.19
N ASN A 241 -9.49 -5.81 -10.72
CA ASN A 241 -9.12 -5.58 -9.31
C ASN A 241 -9.91 -4.40 -8.76
N VAL A 242 -10.49 -4.57 -7.58
CA VAL A 242 -11.16 -3.49 -6.83
C VAL A 242 -10.73 -3.59 -5.38
N SER A 243 -10.27 -2.50 -4.80
CA SER A 243 -9.97 -2.42 -3.36
C SER A 243 -10.47 -1.11 -2.78
N TYR A 244 -10.99 -1.18 -1.57
CA TYR A 244 -11.38 -0.02 -0.78
C TYR A 244 -10.82 -0.13 0.62
N GLU A 245 -10.28 0.98 1.14
CA GLU A 245 -9.76 1.09 2.48
C GLU A 245 -10.20 2.39 3.14
N TYR A 246 -10.65 2.30 4.37
CA TYR A 246 -10.84 3.40 5.29
C TYR A 246 -9.76 3.35 6.38
N SER A 247 -9.14 4.49 6.66
CA SER A 247 -8.17 4.66 7.76
C SER A 247 -8.55 5.84 8.63
N ASP A 248 -8.39 5.65 9.94
CA ASP A 248 -8.55 6.66 10.98
C ASP A 248 -7.35 6.57 11.92
N GLN A 249 -6.52 7.61 11.92
CA GLN A 249 -5.29 7.67 12.71
C GLN A 249 -5.29 8.92 13.58
N GLY A 250 -4.89 8.76 14.85
CA GLY A 250 -4.50 9.89 15.69
C GLY A 250 -3.26 10.54 15.09
N GLY A 251 -2.14 9.87 15.16
CA GLY A 251 -0.89 10.25 14.50
C GLY A 251 -0.23 11.52 15.03
N TYR A 252 0.88 11.83 14.43
CA TYR A 252 1.68 13.02 14.70
C TYR A 252 2.11 13.17 16.17
N PRO A 253 2.80 12.16 16.76
CA PRO A 253 3.34 12.24 18.12
C PRO A 253 4.60 13.13 18.13
N TYR A 254 4.45 14.34 17.61
CA TYR A 254 5.51 15.33 17.51
C TYR A 254 5.63 16.11 18.81
N TYR A 255 6.84 16.55 19.10
CA TYR A 255 7.11 17.44 20.22
C TYR A 255 7.94 18.63 19.78
N TYR A 256 7.86 19.69 20.54
CA TYR A 256 8.63 20.90 20.32
C TYR A 256 10.12 20.67 20.61
N THR A 257 10.98 21.03 19.67
CA THR A 257 12.45 20.85 19.80
C THR A 257 13.18 22.11 20.24
N GLY A 258 12.47 23.22 20.40
CA GLY A 258 13.04 24.51 20.74
C GLY A 258 13.05 25.49 19.58
N SER A 259 13.39 26.73 19.88
CA SER A 259 13.52 27.80 18.90
C SER A 259 14.92 27.78 18.26
N VAL A 260 15.00 28.23 17.01
CA VAL A 260 16.28 28.50 16.31
C VAL A 260 17.10 29.59 17.07
N ASN A 261 16.43 30.49 17.78
CA ASN A 261 17.07 31.44 18.69
C ASN A 261 16.73 31.12 20.16
N PRO A 262 17.54 30.33 20.86
CA PRO A 262 17.27 29.94 22.25
C PRO A 262 17.18 31.11 23.25
N ALA A 263 17.88 32.23 22.96
CA ALA A 263 17.88 33.39 23.85
C ALA A 263 16.53 34.15 23.84
N ALA A 264 15.76 34.01 22.78
CA ALA A 264 14.43 34.64 22.66
C ALA A 264 13.30 33.72 23.17
N GLN A 265 13.62 32.55 23.70
CA GLN A 265 12.64 31.56 24.12
C GLN A 265 12.29 31.72 25.61
N SER A 266 11.01 31.81 25.93
CA SER A 266 10.54 31.88 27.31
C SER A 266 10.78 30.58 28.07
N GLU A 267 10.88 30.62 29.39
CA GLU A 267 11.04 29.43 30.24
C GLU A 267 9.86 28.45 30.07
N GLU A 268 8.65 29.00 29.88
CA GLU A 268 7.47 28.19 29.60
C GLU A 268 7.63 27.40 28.30
N MET A 269 8.09 28.02 27.22
CA MET A 269 8.35 27.29 25.95
C MET A 269 9.45 26.23 26.07
N LYS A 270 10.46 26.50 26.90
CA LYS A 270 11.51 25.50 27.18
C LYS A 270 10.97 24.24 27.87
N SER A 271 9.94 24.37 28.71
CA SER A 271 9.32 23.23 29.39
C SER A 271 8.64 22.23 28.47
N TYR A 272 8.30 22.61 27.25
CA TYR A 272 7.70 21.73 26.24
C TYR A 272 8.71 20.94 25.43
N ILE A 273 10.00 21.27 25.52
CA ILE A 273 11.04 20.58 24.73
C ILE A 273 11.10 19.09 25.09
N GLY A 274 11.00 18.25 24.05
CA GLY A 274 11.07 16.80 24.20
C GLY A 274 9.82 16.13 24.77
N THR A 275 8.74 16.90 24.98
CA THR A 275 7.48 16.39 25.53
C THR A 275 6.36 16.57 24.52
N ILE A 276 5.59 15.51 24.25
CA ILE A 276 4.37 15.61 23.45
C ILE A 276 3.33 16.33 24.28
N SER A 277 3.01 17.56 23.93
CA SER A 277 2.17 18.46 24.73
C SER A 277 1.16 19.26 23.94
N ASN A 278 0.75 18.76 22.78
CA ASN A 278 -0.28 19.38 21.96
C ASN A 278 -1.59 19.58 22.74
N ASN A 279 -2.19 20.77 22.68
CA ASN A 279 -3.47 21.04 23.33
C ASN A 279 -4.68 20.49 22.55
N ARG A 280 -4.47 20.09 21.26
CA ARG A 280 -5.48 19.50 20.39
C ARG A 280 -5.02 18.17 19.84
N GLU A 281 -5.97 17.23 19.72
CA GLU A 281 -5.68 15.93 19.10
C GLU A 281 -5.46 16.09 17.60
N SER A 282 -4.27 15.73 17.14
CA SER A 282 -4.00 15.56 15.72
C SER A 282 -4.69 14.32 15.18
N SER A 283 -5.06 14.33 13.91
CA SER A 283 -5.75 13.21 13.27
C SER A 283 -5.50 13.13 11.77
N TYR A 284 -5.62 11.94 11.24
CA TYR A 284 -5.61 11.67 9.81
C TYR A 284 -6.69 10.66 9.43
N TYR A 285 -7.55 11.04 8.51
CA TYR A 285 -8.61 10.19 7.96
C TYR A 285 -8.38 10.00 6.47
N ARG A 286 -8.56 8.77 5.97
CA ARG A 286 -8.42 8.48 4.55
C ARG A 286 -9.46 7.50 4.07
N ASN A 287 -10.03 7.77 2.89
CA ASN A 287 -10.76 6.83 2.07
C ASN A 287 -9.97 6.64 0.79
N LEU A 288 -9.64 5.40 0.47
CA LEU A 288 -8.87 5.02 -0.71
C LEU A 288 -9.62 3.93 -1.48
N LEU A 289 -10.02 4.24 -2.70
CA LEU A 289 -10.56 3.27 -3.66
C LEU A 289 -9.59 3.12 -4.81
N ASN A 290 -9.21 1.91 -5.12
CA ASN A 290 -8.45 1.57 -6.32
C ASN A 290 -9.24 0.56 -7.15
N THR A 291 -9.30 0.80 -8.43
CA THR A 291 -9.91 -0.10 -9.41
C THR A 291 -8.99 -0.20 -10.60
N GLY A 292 -8.78 -1.41 -11.09
CA GLY A 292 -7.98 -1.65 -12.27
C GLY A 292 -8.50 -2.80 -13.10
N LEU A 293 -8.46 -2.62 -14.42
CA LEU A 293 -8.79 -3.63 -15.40
C LEU A 293 -7.59 -3.87 -16.30
N ASN A 294 -7.07 -5.10 -16.28
CA ASN A 294 -6.05 -5.55 -17.19
C ASN A 294 -6.71 -6.43 -18.26
N LEU A 295 -6.63 -6.02 -19.51
CA LEU A 295 -7.03 -6.81 -20.67
C LEU A 295 -5.78 -7.28 -21.41
N GLU A 296 -5.69 -8.56 -21.70
CA GLU A 296 -4.58 -9.15 -22.43
C GLU A 296 -5.10 -9.98 -23.60
N TYR A 297 -4.54 -9.74 -24.77
CA TYR A 297 -4.76 -10.55 -25.97
C TYR A 297 -3.44 -11.16 -26.44
N GLN A 298 -3.41 -12.45 -26.54
CA GLN A 298 -2.23 -13.22 -26.98
C GLN A 298 -2.38 -13.70 -28.42
N ALA A 299 -1.83 -12.93 -29.37
CA ALA A 299 -1.68 -13.36 -30.75
C ALA A 299 -0.51 -14.35 -30.91
N GLN A 300 -0.37 -14.94 -32.10
CA GLN A 300 0.75 -15.86 -32.38
C GLN A 300 2.13 -15.21 -32.28
N ARG A 301 2.27 -13.95 -32.72
CA ARG A 301 3.56 -13.23 -32.81
C ARG A 301 3.72 -12.09 -31.83
N PHE A 302 2.65 -11.65 -31.18
CA PHE A 302 2.69 -10.54 -30.23
C PHE A 302 1.66 -10.74 -29.11
N THR A 303 1.86 -10.00 -28.03
CA THR A 303 0.86 -9.83 -26.96
C THR A 303 0.45 -8.36 -26.94
N LEU A 304 -0.85 -8.11 -26.88
CA LEU A 304 -1.42 -6.78 -26.66
C LEU A 304 -2.00 -6.75 -25.26
N SER A 305 -1.63 -5.74 -24.47
CA SER A 305 -2.14 -5.51 -23.12
C SER A 305 -2.69 -4.10 -23.00
N ALA A 306 -3.85 -3.96 -22.36
CA ALA A 306 -4.43 -2.67 -21.99
C ALA A 306 -4.69 -2.68 -20.50
N VAL A 307 -4.20 -1.66 -19.79
CA VAL A 307 -4.31 -1.51 -18.33
C VAL A 307 -5.00 -0.19 -18.03
N THR A 308 -6.26 -0.27 -17.61
CA THR A 308 -7.02 0.88 -17.15
C THR A 308 -7.00 0.93 -15.63
N GLY A 309 -6.61 2.04 -15.06
CA GLY A 309 -6.59 2.26 -13.60
C GLY A 309 -7.43 3.45 -13.21
N TYR A 310 -8.24 3.31 -12.16
CA TYR A 310 -8.92 4.42 -11.51
C TYR A 310 -8.64 4.41 -10.01
N GLN A 311 -8.19 5.55 -9.50
CA GLN A 311 -7.89 5.75 -8.09
C GLN A 311 -8.68 6.95 -7.57
N PHE A 312 -9.36 6.76 -6.46
CA PHE A 312 -10.01 7.82 -5.71
C PHE A 312 -9.43 7.87 -4.30
N LEU A 313 -8.92 9.03 -3.92
CA LEU A 313 -8.42 9.29 -2.58
C LEU A 313 -9.13 10.52 -2.03
N LYS A 314 -9.66 10.39 -0.81
CA LYS A 314 -10.18 11.50 -0.03
C LYS A 314 -9.58 11.41 1.36
N ASP A 315 -8.83 12.42 1.74
CA ASP A 315 -8.22 12.47 3.06
C ASP A 315 -8.45 13.80 3.78
N ARG A 316 -8.19 13.77 5.07
CA ARG A 316 -8.21 14.92 5.97
C ARG A 316 -7.12 14.74 7.01
N MET A 317 -6.21 15.67 7.06
CA MET A 317 -5.20 15.81 8.09
C MET A 317 -5.54 17.02 8.97
N PHE A 318 -5.45 16.83 10.28
CA PHE A 318 -5.52 17.92 11.24
C PHE A 318 -4.32 17.83 12.16
N ILE A 319 -3.56 18.90 12.28
CA ILE A 319 -2.36 18.97 13.13
C ILE A 319 -2.43 20.24 13.99
N ASP A 320 -2.18 20.05 15.28
CA ASP A 320 -1.77 21.10 16.18
C ASP A 320 -0.29 21.40 15.92
N GLN A 321 -0.03 22.45 15.14
CA GLN A 321 1.25 22.65 14.46
C GLN A 321 2.27 23.39 15.32
N ASP A 322 1.89 23.95 16.45
CA ASP A 322 2.84 24.57 17.39
C ASP A 322 3.51 23.54 18.31
N PHE A 323 2.94 22.33 18.39
CA PHE A 323 3.46 21.19 19.16
C PHE A 323 3.63 21.47 20.66
N THR A 324 2.83 22.39 21.21
CA THR A 324 2.86 22.79 22.62
C THR A 324 1.47 22.78 23.25
N ALA A 325 1.38 23.04 24.56
CA ALA A 325 0.10 23.20 25.22
C ALA A 325 -0.57 24.59 24.99
N LYS A 326 0.08 25.47 24.24
CA LYS A 326 -0.48 26.75 23.83
C LYS A 326 -1.42 26.58 22.63
N ASP A 327 -2.42 27.42 22.53
CA ASP A 327 -3.33 27.43 21.40
C ASP A 327 -2.88 28.55 20.43
N ILE A 328 -1.81 28.35 19.67
CA ILE A 328 -1.22 29.34 18.78
C ILE A 328 -1.78 29.18 17.36
N TYR A 329 -1.64 27.99 16.76
CA TYR A 329 -2.20 27.75 15.44
C TYR A 329 -2.35 26.27 15.13
N THR A 330 -3.32 25.98 14.28
CA THR A 330 -3.60 24.64 13.77
C THR A 330 -3.60 24.63 12.26
N LEU A 331 -3.22 23.49 11.68
CA LEU A 331 -3.29 23.23 10.24
C LEU A 331 -4.31 22.13 9.97
N GLU A 332 -5.25 22.40 9.08
CA GLU A 332 -6.13 21.38 8.51
C GLU A 332 -5.85 21.26 7.02
N GLN A 333 -5.64 20.05 6.52
CA GLN A 333 -5.50 19.78 5.08
C GLN A 333 -6.55 18.77 4.68
N LYS A 334 -7.33 19.10 3.67
CA LYS A 334 -8.30 18.23 3.03
C LYS A 334 -7.93 18.05 1.57
N GLN A 335 -7.87 16.81 1.11
CA GLN A 335 -7.60 16.51 -0.28
C GLN A 335 -8.70 15.62 -0.86
N ARG A 336 -8.98 15.84 -2.12
CA ARG A 336 -9.77 14.93 -2.95
C ARG A 336 -9.07 14.77 -4.29
N ILE A 337 -8.68 13.55 -4.58
CA ILE A 337 -7.89 13.19 -5.75
C ILE A 337 -8.63 12.12 -6.52
N HIS A 338 -8.84 12.34 -7.81
CA HIS A 338 -9.30 11.34 -8.76
C HIS A 338 -8.20 11.18 -9.81
N THR A 339 -7.75 9.98 -10.05
CA THR A 339 -6.74 9.67 -11.05
C THR A 339 -7.26 8.58 -11.96
N LEU A 340 -7.28 8.85 -13.25
CA LEU A 340 -7.55 7.88 -14.30
C LEU A 340 -6.26 7.65 -15.07
N SER A 341 -5.87 6.41 -15.30
CA SER A 341 -4.70 6.05 -16.09
C SER A 341 -5.06 4.99 -17.11
N GLU A 342 -4.44 5.08 -18.28
CA GLU A 342 -4.58 4.11 -19.35
C GLU A 342 -3.21 3.80 -19.92
N GLU A 343 -2.92 2.52 -20.11
CA GLU A 343 -1.70 2.06 -20.74
C GLU A 343 -2.00 0.94 -21.73
N ILE A 344 -1.59 1.13 -22.97
CA ILE A 344 -1.68 0.12 -24.02
C ILE A 344 -0.28 -0.26 -24.45
N VAL A 345 0.07 -1.54 -24.35
CA VAL A 345 1.39 -2.07 -24.69
C VAL A 345 1.24 -3.24 -25.65
N MET A 346 2.01 -3.21 -26.73
CA MET A 346 2.17 -4.33 -27.63
C MET A 346 3.62 -4.79 -27.61
N LYS A 347 3.86 -6.09 -27.42
CA LYS A 347 5.21 -6.68 -27.39
C LYS A 347 5.31 -7.94 -28.23
N SER A 348 6.50 -8.18 -28.80
CA SER A 348 6.79 -9.40 -29.56
C SER A 348 6.77 -10.63 -28.66
N LYS A 349 6.31 -11.75 -29.21
CA LYS A 349 6.39 -13.10 -28.62
C LYS A 349 7.51 -13.90 -29.23
N GLY A 350 7.99 -14.88 -28.45
CA GLY A 350 8.94 -15.88 -28.91
C GLY A 350 10.41 -15.51 -28.66
N SER A 351 11.30 -16.42 -29.04
CA SER A 351 12.76 -16.32 -28.89
C SER A 351 13.45 -15.72 -30.12
N SER A 352 12.75 -14.90 -30.89
CA SER A 352 13.34 -14.27 -32.06
C SER A 352 14.51 -13.35 -31.67
N ARG A 353 15.52 -13.24 -32.56
CA ARG A 353 16.67 -12.37 -32.34
C ARG A 353 16.28 -10.91 -32.14
N TRP A 354 15.15 -10.51 -32.71
CA TRP A 354 14.54 -9.19 -32.58
C TRP A 354 13.34 -9.27 -31.64
N GLN A 355 13.48 -8.66 -30.46
CA GLN A 355 12.40 -8.46 -29.50
C GLN A 355 12.10 -6.97 -29.41
N TRP A 356 10.82 -6.63 -29.47
CA TRP A 356 10.37 -5.25 -29.41
C TRP A 356 9.16 -5.12 -28.48
N ALA A 357 9.03 -3.96 -27.88
CA ALA A 357 7.86 -3.51 -27.14
C ALA A 357 7.58 -2.06 -27.52
N THR A 358 6.34 -1.75 -27.74
CA THR A 358 5.86 -0.40 -28.00
C THR A 358 4.58 -0.17 -27.23
N GLY A 359 4.33 1.06 -26.80
CA GLY A 359 3.15 1.36 -26.01
C GLY A 359 2.89 2.85 -25.89
N VAL A 360 1.71 3.16 -25.39
CA VAL A 360 1.26 4.50 -25.06
C VAL A 360 0.74 4.48 -23.63
N PHE A 361 1.13 5.47 -22.84
CA PHE A 361 0.64 5.70 -21.49
C PHE A 361 0.09 7.11 -21.36
N GLY A 362 -1.09 7.22 -20.76
CA GLY A 362 -1.71 8.48 -20.41
C GLY A 362 -2.34 8.42 -19.03
N PHE A 363 -2.40 9.54 -18.35
CA PHE A 363 -3.17 9.65 -17.11
C PHE A 363 -3.75 11.06 -16.99
N TYR A 364 -4.84 11.15 -16.26
CA TYR A 364 -5.45 12.41 -15.89
C TYR A 364 -5.75 12.43 -14.38
N GLN A 365 -5.39 13.52 -13.71
CA GLN A 365 -5.58 13.66 -12.27
C GLN A 365 -6.32 14.96 -11.96
N TRP A 366 -7.44 14.84 -11.24
CA TRP A 366 -8.15 15.97 -10.64
C TRP A 366 -7.79 16.03 -9.16
N LEU A 367 -7.09 17.06 -8.79
CA LEU A 367 -6.68 17.30 -7.41
C LEU A 367 -7.36 18.56 -6.89
N LYS A 368 -8.08 18.45 -5.77
CA LYS A 368 -8.55 19.57 -4.99
C LYS A 368 -7.94 19.47 -3.60
N THR A 369 -7.20 20.50 -3.20
CA THR A 369 -6.63 20.64 -1.87
C THR A 369 -7.15 21.90 -1.22
N ASP A 370 -7.54 21.79 0.04
CA ASP A 370 -7.89 22.90 0.94
C ASP A 370 -7.03 22.74 2.20
N ALA A 371 -6.27 23.78 2.55
CA ALA A 371 -5.28 23.70 3.62
C ALA A 371 -5.28 24.98 4.49
N PRO A 372 -6.40 25.28 5.20
CA PRO A 372 -6.46 26.43 6.08
C PRO A 372 -5.50 26.29 7.27
N VAL A 373 -4.82 27.39 7.59
CA VAL A 373 -4.09 27.61 8.83
C VAL A 373 -4.93 28.54 9.70
N THR A 374 -5.24 28.12 10.91
CA THR A 374 -6.03 28.90 11.85
C THR A 374 -5.13 29.38 12.99
N PHE A 375 -4.94 30.69 13.10
CA PHE A 375 -4.28 31.35 14.23
C PHE A 375 -5.30 31.67 15.33
N ARG A 376 -4.85 31.65 16.58
CA ARG A 376 -5.67 31.90 17.75
C ARG A 376 -5.00 32.84 18.75
#